data_f753c08e531f3bd09805913fe65f873f
#
_entry.id   f753c08e531f3bd09805913fe65f873f
#
_cell.length_a   1.000
_cell.length_b   1.000
_cell.length_c   1.000
_cell.angle_alpha   90.00
_cell.angle_beta   90.00
_cell.angle_gamma   90.00
#
_symmetry.space_group_name_H-M   'P 1'
#
loop_
_entity.id
_entity.type
_entity.pdbx_description
1 polymer ?
#
loop_
_entity_poly.entity_id
_entity_poly.type
_entity_poly.pdbx_seq_one_letter_code
_entity_poly.pdbx_strand_id
1 'polypeptide(L)'
;MIKAEQGDVLKVSSIQYPVVVVSKNFFNESGLIMACPILPETVRGPLRIRCASIRTRGYVYCDQVRSLDLNKRRFTKIDALSYYELVDIVDAIQSIFDYV
;
A
#
# COMPACT_ATOMS: atom_id res chain seq x y z
N MET A 1 10.93 -11.42 14.05
CA MET A 1 11.30 -10.51 12.94
C MET A 1 10.06 -10.20 12.12
N ILE A 2 9.80 -8.93 11.91
CA ILE A 2 8.66 -8.50 11.11
C ILE A 2 9.01 -8.61 9.64
N LYS A 3 8.15 -9.26 8.88
CA LYS A 3 8.35 -9.42 7.45
C LYS A 3 7.14 -8.90 6.70
N ALA A 4 7.25 -7.69 6.22
CA ALA A 4 6.33 -7.15 5.23
C ALA A 4 7.14 -6.80 4.00
N GLU A 5 6.68 -7.25 2.85
CA GLU A 5 7.37 -7.04 1.58
C GLU A 5 6.62 -6.03 0.72
N GLN A 6 7.35 -5.31 -0.10
CA GLN A 6 6.76 -4.38 -1.05
C GLN A 6 5.74 -5.10 -1.92
N GLY A 7 4.54 -4.54 -2.02
CA GLY A 7 3.43 -5.13 -2.76
C GLY A 7 2.50 -6.00 -1.92
N ASP A 8 2.85 -6.30 -0.68
CA ASP A 8 1.96 -7.04 0.21
C ASP A 8 0.71 -6.22 0.52
N VAL A 9 -0.43 -6.91 0.57
CA VAL A 9 -1.68 -6.34 1.06
C VAL A 9 -1.88 -6.85 2.48
N LEU A 10 -1.96 -5.92 3.42
CA LEU A 10 -2.04 -6.23 4.85
C LEU A 10 -3.37 -5.77 5.43
N LYS A 11 -3.89 -6.61 6.33
CA LYS A 11 -4.89 -6.16 7.29
C LYS A 11 -4.17 -5.84 8.60
N VAL A 12 -4.30 -4.61 9.06
CA VAL A 12 -3.59 -4.09 10.23
C VAL A 12 -4.60 -3.78 11.31
N SER A 13 -4.34 -4.23 12.55
CA SER A 13 -5.26 -3.98 13.66
C SER A 13 -5.38 -2.47 13.92
N SER A 14 -6.58 -2.04 14.29
CA SER A 14 -6.93 -0.64 14.53
C SER A 14 -6.96 0.23 13.27
N ILE A 15 -6.84 -0.38 12.09
CA ILE A 15 -7.01 0.31 10.81
C ILE A 15 -8.17 -0.34 10.07
N GLN A 16 -9.12 0.50 9.67
CA GLN A 16 -10.39 0.02 9.11
C GLN A 16 -10.23 -0.71 7.79
N TYR A 17 -9.37 -0.19 6.90
CA TYR A 17 -9.23 -0.73 5.54
C TYR A 17 -7.88 -1.40 5.35
N PRO A 18 -7.80 -2.40 4.46
CA PRO A 18 -6.52 -2.98 4.09
C PRO A 18 -5.57 -1.94 3.51
N VAL A 19 -4.28 -2.21 3.61
CA VAL A 19 -3.24 -1.33 3.08
C VAL A 19 -2.30 -2.10 2.17
N VAL A 20 -1.73 -1.40 1.19
CA VAL A 20 -0.68 -1.91 0.32
C VAL A 20 0.66 -1.37 0.79
N VAL A 21 1.62 -2.25 1.00
CA VAL A 21 2.99 -1.87 1.33
C VAL A 21 3.66 -1.36 0.05
N VAL A 22 4.05 -0.09 0.05
CA VAL A 22 4.66 0.54 -1.13
C VAL A 22 6.17 0.77 -0.96
N SER A 23 6.66 0.67 0.25
CA SER A 23 8.09 0.82 0.55
C SER A 23 8.89 -0.42 0.23
N LYS A 24 10.16 -0.21 -0.13
CA LYS A 24 11.10 -1.29 -0.45
C LYS A 24 11.40 -2.16 0.76
N ASN A 25 11.79 -3.40 0.50
CA ASN A 25 12.05 -4.37 1.55
C ASN A 25 13.15 -3.95 2.52
N PHE A 26 14.22 -3.29 2.04
CA PHE A 26 15.26 -2.83 2.95
C PHE A 26 14.75 -1.78 3.94
N PHE A 27 13.82 -0.93 3.50
CA PHE A 27 13.17 0.03 4.40
C PHE A 27 12.30 -0.69 5.42
N ASN A 28 11.59 -1.72 4.98
CA ASN A 28 10.63 -2.46 5.80
C ASN A 28 11.29 -3.30 6.89
N GLU A 29 12.59 -3.56 6.80
CA GLU A 29 13.33 -4.36 7.78
C GLU A 29 13.26 -3.80 9.19
N SER A 30 13.13 -2.49 9.33
CA SER A 30 13.01 -1.85 10.65
C SER A 30 11.65 -2.11 11.32
N GLY A 31 10.67 -2.62 10.57
CA GLY A 31 9.29 -2.72 11.00
C GLY A 31 8.43 -1.52 10.65
N LEU A 32 9.04 -0.43 10.20
CA LEU A 32 8.31 0.68 9.61
C LEU A 32 8.01 0.37 8.15
N ILE A 33 6.80 0.68 7.73
CA ILE A 33 6.42 0.59 6.32
C ILE A 33 5.77 1.90 5.86
N MET A 34 5.84 2.16 4.57
CA MET A 34 5.00 3.17 3.93
C MET A 34 3.90 2.43 3.19
N ALA A 35 2.66 2.83 3.39
CA ALA A 35 1.51 2.11 2.86
C ALA A 35 0.41 3.05 2.38
N CYS A 36 -0.36 2.57 1.41
CA CYS A 36 -1.54 3.24 0.89
C CYS A 36 -2.78 2.42 1.22
N PRO A 37 -3.91 3.07 1.58
CA PRO A 37 -5.14 2.34 1.87
C PRO A 37 -5.81 1.85 0.59
N ILE A 38 -6.54 0.75 0.72
CA ILE A 38 -7.48 0.28 -0.29
C ILE A 38 -8.87 0.63 0.20
N LEU A 39 -9.53 1.56 -0.46
CA LEU A 39 -10.85 2.04 -0.06
C LEU A 39 -11.91 1.51 -1.03
N PRO A 40 -13.13 1.19 -0.53
CA PRO A 40 -14.15 0.53 -1.34
C PRO A 40 -14.76 1.41 -2.42
N GLU A 41 -14.68 2.72 -2.27
CA GLU A 41 -15.26 3.66 -3.20
C GLU A 41 -14.19 4.58 -3.75
N THR A 42 -14.40 5.04 -4.97
CA THR A 42 -13.51 6.03 -5.56
C THR A 42 -14.20 7.37 -5.71
N VAL A 43 -13.52 8.40 -5.22
CA VAL A 43 -13.71 9.75 -5.73
C VAL A 43 -12.77 9.85 -6.93
N ARG A 44 -13.27 10.17 -8.10
CA ARG A 44 -12.47 10.18 -9.32
C ARG A 44 -11.19 10.96 -9.15
N GLY A 45 -10.10 10.40 -9.66
CA GLY A 45 -8.81 11.06 -9.65
C GLY A 45 -7.75 10.15 -10.24
N PRO A 46 -6.67 10.72 -10.79
CA PRO A 46 -5.62 9.96 -11.47
C PRO A 46 -4.80 9.07 -10.53
N LEU A 47 -4.92 9.30 -9.24
CA LEU A 47 -4.13 8.59 -8.24
C LEU A 47 -4.92 7.48 -7.53
N ARG A 48 -6.06 7.08 -8.10
CA ARG A 48 -6.89 5.98 -7.60
C ARG A 48 -6.73 4.81 -8.55
N ILE A 49 -6.10 3.74 -8.08
CA ILE A 49 -5.76 2.59 -8.91
C ILE A 49 -6.48 1.34 -8.41
N ARG A 50 -7.23 0.71 -9.29
CA ARG A 50 -7.83 -0.59 -9.03
C ARG A 50 -6.88 -1.69 -9.47
N CYS A 51 -6.64 -2.66 -8.60
CA CYS A 51 -5.74 -3.77 -8.86
C CYS A 51 -6.53 -5.06 -9.07
N ALA A 52 -6.50 -5.57 -10.30
CA ALA A 52 -7.24 -6.77 -10.69
C ALA A 52 -6.61 -8.07 -10.17
N SER A 53 -5.33 -8.04 -9.83
CA SER A 53 -4.60 -9.24 -9.38
C SER A 53 -4.95 -9.66 -7.94
N ILE A 54 -5.59 -8.78 -7.17
CA ILE A 54 -5.92 -9.06 -5.77
C ILE A 54 -7.42 -9.27 -5.58
N ARG A 55 -7.77 -10.04 -4.56
CA ARG A 55 -9.16 -10.29 -4.18
C ARG A 55 -9.78 -9.14 -3.41
N THR A 56 -8.96 -8.34 -2.77
CA THR A 56 -9.42 -7.18 -2.01
C THR A 56 -10.08 -6.19 -2.95
N ARG A 57 -11.33 -5.89 -2.70
CA ARG A 57 -12.09 -4.94 -3.52
C ARG A 57 -11.77 -3.52 -3.11
N GLY A 58 -11.71 -2.65 -4.09
CA GLY A 58 -11.53 -1.23 -3.86
C GLY A 58 -10.42 -0.66 -4.73
N TYR A 59 -10.03 0.56 -4.37
CA TYR A 59 -9.04 1.33 -5.09
C TYR A 59 -7.90 1.69 -4.15
N VAL A 60 -6.68 1.57 -4.64
CA VAL A 60 -5.50 2.03 -3.90
C VAL A 60 -5.43 3.55 -4.03
N TYR A 61 -5.43 4.23 -2.91
CA TYR A 61 -5.34 5.69 -2.85
C TYR A 61 -3.88 6.09 -2.73
N CYS A 62 -3.25 6.32 -3.87
CA CYS A 62 -1.81 6.57 -3.95
C CYS A 62 -1.38 7.90 -3.35
N ASP A 63 -2.29 8.84 -3.18
CA ASP A 63 -2.03 10.13 -2.55
C ASP A 63 -2.17 10.10 -1.01
N GLN A 64 -2.56 8.96 -0.46
CA GLN A 64 -2.71 8.78 0.98
C GLN A 64 -1.65 7.86 1.56
N VAL A 65 -0.40 8.06 1.15
CA VAL A 65 0.73 7.32 1.70
C VAL A 65 0.91 7.70 3.16
N ARG A 66 1.03 6.69 4.02
CA ARG A 66 1.28 6.90 5.44
C ARG A 66 2.30 5.92 5.97
N SER A 67 2.97 6.33 7.02
CA SER A 67 3.89 5.47 7.76
C SER A 67 3.13 4.66 8.79
N LEU A 68 3.44 3.37 8.86
CA LEU A 68 2.91 2.47 9.87
C LEU A 68 4.05 1.74 10.55
N ASP A 69 3.99 1.65 11.89
CA ASP A 69 4.97 0.89 12.67
C ASP A 69 4.39 -0.49 12.99
N LEU A 70 4.84 -1.49 12.25
CA LEU A 70 4.36 -2.86 12.43
C LEU A 70 4.93 -3.54 13.69
N ASN A 71 5.91 -2.92 14.35
CA ASN A 71 6.37 -3.40 15.67
C ASN A 71 5.31 -3.17 16.75
N LYS A 72 4.43 -2.21 16.54
CA LYS A 72 3.41 -1.78 17.51
C LYS A 72 2.00 -2.22 17.15
N ARG A 73 1.82 -2.90 16.03
CA ARG A 73 0.51 -3.29 15.53
C ARG A 73 0.52 -4.73 15.07
N ARG A 74 -0.55 -5.44 15.34
CA ARG A 74 -0.76 -6.75 14.74
C ARG A 74 -1.17 -6.57 13.29
N PHE A 75 -0.69 -7.45 12.44
CA PHE A 75 -1.05 -7.42 11.04
C PHE A 75 -1.09 -8.83 10.45
N THR A 76 -1.81 -8.98 9.38
CA THR A 76 -1.90 -10.22 8.61
C THR A 76 -1.77 -9.91 7.14
N LYS A 77 -0.91 -10.62 6.44
CA LYS A 77 -0.85 -10.55 4.99
C LYS A 77 -2.07 -11.29 4.43
N ILE A 78 -2.85 -10.59 3.63
CA ILE A 78 -4.06 -11.16 3.04
C ILE A 78 -3.96 -11.31 1.53
N ASP A 79 -3.01 -10.63 0.88
CA ASP A 79 -2.85 -10.67 -0.57
C ASP A 79 -1.51 -10.07 -0.97
N ALA A 80 -1.20 -10.11 -2.26
CA ALA A 80 -0.03 -9.45 -2.81
C ALA A 80 -0.32 -8.96 -4.23
N LEU A 81 0.17 -7.77 -4.56
CA LEU A 81 0.02 -7.20 -5.90
C LEU A 81 0.93 -7.89 -6.91
N SER A 82 0.53 -7.87 -8.18
CA SER A 82 1.45 -8.18 -9.26
C SER A 82 2.53 -7.08 -9.36
N TYR A 83 3.67 -7.44 -9.94
CA TYR A 83 4.77 -6.50 -10.13
C TYR A 83 4.32 -5.26 -10.91
N TYR A 84 3.57 -5.47 -11.99
CA TYR A 84 3.14 -4.36 -12.86
C TYR A 84 2.20 -3.40 -12.14
N GLU A 85 1.31 -3.92 -11.33
CA GLU A 85 0.41 -3.07 -10.54
C GLU A 85 1.16 -2.28 -9.47
N LEU A 86 2.16 -2.92 -8.85
CA LEU A 86 3.02 -2.24 -7.90
C LEU A 86 3.78 -1.09 -8.56
N VAL A 87 4.32 -1.31 -9.76
CA VAL A 87 5.02 -0.26 -10.52
C VAL A 87 4.08 0.92 -10.79
N ASP A 88 2.87 0.65 -11.22
CA ASP A 88 1.88 1.71 -11.51
C ASP A 88 1.57 2.54 -10.26
N ILE A 89 1.43 1.88 -9.11
CA ILE A 89 1.17 2.57 -7.85
C ILE A 89 2.37 3.42 -7.43
N VAL A 90 3.57 2.87 -7.48
CA VAL A 90 4.78 3.60 -7.09
C VAL A 90 5.03 4.78 -8.03
N ASP A 91 4.81 4.61 -9.33
CA ASP A 91 4.91 5.69 -10.29
C ASP A 91 3.90 6.81 -9.99
N ALA A 92 2.67 6.44 -9.65
CA ALA A 92 1.65 7.41 -9.26
C ALA A 92 2.06 8.20 -8.02
N ILE A 93 2.64 7.54 -7.03
CA ILE A 93 3.14 8.20 -5.81
C ILE A 93 4.27 9.15 -6.15
N GLN A 94 5.24 8.71 -6.96
CA GLN A 94 6.38 9.54 -7.36
C GLN A 94 5.95 10.79 -8.12
N SER A 95 4.89 10.69 -8.91
CA SER A 95 4.39 11.82 -9.69
C SER A 95 3.93 13.00 -8.83
N ILE A 96 3.60 12.76 -7.58
CA ILE A 96 3.20 13.81 -6.63
C ILE A 96 4.37 14.72 -6.29
N PHE A 97 5.58 14.22 -6.37
CA PHE A 97 6.79 14.90 -5.91
C PHE A 97 7.66 15.44 -7.04
N ASP A 98 7.23 15.29 -8.28
CA ASP A 98 7.99 15.82 -9.42
C ASP A 98 7.95 17.33 -9.42
N TYR A 99 9.07 17.93 -9.79
CA TYR A 99 9.02 19.35 -10.05
C TYR A 99 8.63 19.61 -11.47
N VAL A 100 8.03 20.66 -11.61
CA VAL A 100 7.69 21.23 -12.77
C VAL A 100 7.80 21.74 -13.68
#